data_e82a47a8e7d9e741ae668e4c4dee9dd2
#
_entry.id   e82a47a8e7d9e741ae668e4c4dee9dd2
#
_cell.length_a   1.000
_cell.length_b   1.000
_cell.length_c   1.000
_cell.angle_alpha   90.00
_cell.angle_beta   90.00
_cell.angle_gamma   90.00
#
_symmetry.space_group_name_H-M   'P 1'
#
loop_
_entity.id
_entity.type
_entity.pdbx_description
1 polymer ?
#
loop_
_entity_poly.entity_id
_entity_poly.type
_entity_poly.pdbx_seq_one_letter_code
_entity_poly.pdbx_strand_id
1 'polypeptide(L)'
;HRKIVQKQYSASARVLGGAGTGKTVVAMHKAKHLASKCEAQQRILVTTFTANLAADIRENLRKICTLEELRRIEVIHLDAWVNQFLRESGFSAQIGYDDVINPLWEKAVLSANIDLPFETSFYEEEWNRIAIAQEALTLEKYVRATRNGRGTRLDRKKRMQVWKVFENYQNLMKENQIRDINTAMYESTKLLQSVGRKPRYA
;
A
#
# COMPACT_ATOMS: atom_id res chain seq x y z
N HIS A 1 -4.08 -15.61 24.41
CA HIS A 1 -3.19 -15.53 23.23
C HIS A 1 -3.02 -16.90 22.55
N ARG A 2 -2.70 -18.00 23.32
CA ARG A 2 -2.42 -19.34 22.75
C ARG A 2 -3.53 -19.86 21.85
N LYS A 3 -4.81 -19.71 22.25
CA LYS A 3 -5.96 -20.14 21.42
C LYS A 3 -6.01 -19.41 20.07
N ILE A 4 -5.69 -18.09 20.03
CA ILE A 4 -5.69 -17.30 18.80
C ILE A 4 -4.54 -17.74 17.87
N VAL A 5 -3.36 -17.99 18.43
CA VAL A 5 -2.17 -18.43 17.68
C VAL A 5 -2.40 -19.79 17.01
N GLN A 6 -2.98 -20.75 17.73
CA GLN A 6 -3.16 -22.13 17.27
C GLN A 6 -4.38 -22.33 16.35
N LYS A 7 -5.36 -21.39 16.39
CA LYS A 7 -6.57 -21.49 15.58
C LYS A 7 -6.23 -21.38 14.09
N GLN A 8 -6.73 -22.32 13.31
CA GLN A 8 -6.70 -22.22 11.85
C GLN A 8 -7.87 -21.34 11.38
N TYR A 9 -7.57 -20.48 10.43
CA TYR A 9 -8.55 -19.58 9.83
C TYR A 9 -8.65 -19.89 8.35
N SER A 10 -9.85 -20.11 7.86
CA SER A 10 -10.15 -20.31 6.44
C SER A 10 -10.29 -19.01 5.66
N ALA A 11 -10.30 -17.88 6.37
CA ALA A 11 -10.42 -16.54 5.81
C ALA A 11 -9.63 -15.54 6.66
N SER A 12 -9.64 -14.26 6.25
CA SER A 12 -8.96 -13.19 6.99
C SER A 12 -9.46 -13.12 8.45
N ALA A 13 -8.53 -12.97 9.38
CA ALA A 13 -8.82 -12.83 10.81
C ALA A 13 -8.30 -11.49 11.33
N ARG A 14 -9.08 -10.84 12.18
CA ARG A 14 -8.72 -9.57 12.81
C ARG A 14 -8.55 -9.76 14.31
N VAL A 15 -7.39 -9.33 14.84
CA VAL A 15 -7.12 -9.31 16.29
C VAL A 15 -7.26 -7.88 16.78
N LEU A 16 -8.26 -7.63 17.62
CA LEU A 16 -8.56 -6.33 18.20
C LEU A 16 -8.03 -6.25 19.63
N GLY A 17 -7.63 -5.05 20.04
CA GLY A 17 -7.17 -4.76 21.41
C GLY A 17 -6.52 -3.38 21.49
N GLY A 18 -6.51 -2.78 22.65
CA GLY A 18 -5.83 -1.50 22.95
C GLY A 18 -4.31 -1.58 22.79
N ALA A 19 -3.62 -0.46 23.04
CA ALA A 19 -2.16 -0.44 23.10
C ALA A 19 -1.66 -1.37 24.22
N GLY A 20 -0.49 -2.00 24.04
CA GLY A 20 0.12 -2.87 25.06
C GLY A 20 -0.54 -4.23 25.29
N THR A 21 -1.65 -4.57 24.61
CA THR A 21 -2.37 -5.86 24.82
C THR A 21 -1.68 -7.08 24.17
N GLY A 22 -0.48 -6.94 23.63
CA GLY A 22 0.30 -8.04 23.08
C GLY A 22 -0.10 -8.46 21.65
N LYS A 23 -0.78 -7.61 20.86
CA LYS A 23 -1.14 -7.95 19.46
C LYS A 23 0.06 -8.35 18.61
N THR A 24 1.17 -7.62 18.72
CA THR A 24 2.43 -7.93 18.00
C THR A 24 3.02 -9.27 18.45
N VAL A 25 2.94 -9.57 19.75
CA VAL A 25 3.37 -10.87 20.29
C VAL A 25 2.53 -12.00 19.70
N VAL A 26 1.21 -11.82 19.63
CA VAL A 26 0.32 -12.79 18.98
C VAL A 26 0.69 -12.99 17.50
N ALA A 27 0.99 -11.90 16.77
CA ALA A 27 1.39 -11.97 15.37
C ALA A 27 2.71 -12.75 15.19
N MET A 28 3.73 -12.48 16.02
CA MET A 28 5.01 -13.20 15.97
C MET A 28 4.85 -14.69 16.26
N HIS A 29 4.10 -15.04 17.32
CA HIS A 29 3.84 -16.46 17.62
C HIS A 29 2.97 -17.13 16.55
N LYS A 30 2.06 -16.40 15.90
CA LYS A 30 1.29 -16.92 14.77
C LYS A 30 2.20 -17.20 13.58
N ALA A 31 3.10 -16.28 13.25
CA ALA A 31 4.09 -16.46 12.18
C ALA A 31 4.96 -17.71 12.45
N LYS A 32 5.49 -17.85 13.67
CA LYS A 32 6.21 -19.08 14.08
C LYS A 32 5.37 -20.34 13.90
N HIS A 33 4.12 -20.33 14.40
CA HIS A 33 3.23 -21.49 14.30
C HIS A 33 2.92 -21.87 12.85
N LEU A 34 2.74 -20.89 11.97
CA LEU A 34 2.54 -21.14 10.55
C LEU A 34 3.83 -21.67 9.91
N ALA A 35 4.99 -21.07 10.21
CA ALA A 35 6.27 -21.50 9.69
C ALA A 35 6.63 -22.95 10.07
N SER A 36 6.20 -23.43 11.25
CA SER A 36 6.40 -24.81 11.68
C SER A 36 5.50 -25.83 10.94
N LYS A 37 4.46 -25.35 10.25
CA LYS A 37 3.44 -26.19 9.59
C LYS A 37 3.40 -26.04 8.07
N CYS A 38 3.95 -24.95 7.51
CA CYS A 38 3.92 -24.72 6.08
C CYS A 38 4.82 -25.68 5.32
N GLU A 39 4.48 -25.93 4.06
CA GLU A 39 5.29 -26.74 3.15
C GLU A 39 6.64 -26.08 2.85
N ALA A 40 7.62 -26.86 2.40
CA ALA A 40 9.00 -26.40 2.21
C ALA A 40 9.14 -25.18 1.26
N GLN A 41 8.23 -25.04 0.30
CA GLN A 41 8.23 -23.94 -0.68
C GLN A 41 7.40 -22.73 -0.27
N GLN A 42 6.61 -22.83 0.78
CA GLN A 42 5.77 -21.74 1.28
C GLN A 42 6.53 -20.85 2.24
N ARG A 43 6.22 -19.56 2.22
CA ARG A 43 6.76 -18.55 3.14
C ARG A 43 5.64 -17.83 3.88
N ILE A 44 5.98 -17.30 5.03
CA ILE A 44 5.10 -16.46 5.85
C ILE A 44 5.56 -15.04 5.71
N LEU A 45 4.70 -14.17 5.20
CA LEU A 45 4.96 -12.74 5.10
C LEU A 45 4.42 -12.01 6.34
N VAL A 46 5.28 -11.26 6.99
CA VAL A 46 4.92 -10.35 8.09
C VAL A 46 5.22 -8.93 7.65
N THR A 47 4.19 -8.13 7.44
CA THR A 47 4.33 -6.73 7.02
C THR A 47 4.08 -5.76 8.16
N THR A 48 4.77 -4.62 8.12
CA THR A 48 4.60 -3.49 9.03
C THR A 48 4.51 -2.19 8.25
N PHE A 49 4.07 -1.11 8.90
CA PHE A 49 4.08 0.23 8.30
C PHE A 49 5.45 0.91 8.36
N THR A 50 6.32 0.53 9.30
CA THR A 50 7.62 1.18 9.47
C THR A 50 8.76 0.17 9.42
N ALA A 51 9.90 0.61 8.91
CA ALA A 51 11.13 -0.19 8.85
C ALA A 51 11.63 -0.56 10.26
N ASN A 52 11.53 0.36 11.22
CA ASN A 52 11.94 0.12 12.60
C ASN A 52 11.14 -1.00 13.25
N LEU A 53 9.81 -1.00 13.09
CA LEU A 53 8.97 -2.07 13.63
C LEU A 53 9.28 -3.42 12.94
N ALA A 54 9.58 -3.40 11.65
CA ALA A 54 10.02 -4.63 10.96
C ALA A 54 11.35 -5.15 11.52
N ALA A 55 12.29 -4.28 11.84
CA ALA A 55 13.56 -4.65 12.46
C ALA A 55 13.35 -5.24 13.87
N ASP A 56 12.53 -4.61 14.69
CA ASP A 56 12.20 -5.09 16.04
C ASP A 56 11.52 -6.47 16.01
N ILE A 57 10.55 -6.66 15.11
CA ILE A 57 9.88 -7.95 14.96
C ILE A 57 10.87 -9.02 14.50
N ARG A 58 11.76 -8.70 13.58
CA ARG A 58 12.79 -9.63 13.08
C ARG A 58 13.73 -10.07 14.20
N GLU A 59 14.17 -9.13 15.03
CA GLU A 59 15.02 -9.44 16.19
C GLU A 59 14.29 -10.31 17.21
N ASN A 60 13.04 -9.99 17.53
CA ASN A 60 12.26 -10.79 18.48
C ASN A 60 11.93 -12.19 17.95
N LEU A 61 11.69 -12.36 16.65
CA LEU A 61 11.51 -13.68 16.04
C LEU A 61 12.78 -14.52 16.15
N ARG A 62 13.97 -13.94 16.03
CA ARG A 62 15.25 -14.66 16.24
C ARG A 62 15.36 -15.28 17.64
N LYS A 63 14.72 -14.68 18.64
CA LYS A 63 14.74 -15.17 20.04
C LYS A 63 13.79 -16.36 20.28
N ILE A 64 12.77 -16.52 19.45
CA ILE A 64 11.71 -17.52 19.66
C ILE A 64 11.64 -18.61 18.59
N CYS A 65 12.22 -18.40 17.41
CA CYS A 65 12.15 -19.31 16.27
C CYS A 65 13.46 -20.09 16.09
N THR A 66 13.37 -21.29 15.52
CA THR A 66 14.52 -22.03 15.01
C THR A 66 15.04 -21.40 13.71
N LEU A 67 16.26 -21.77 13.31
CA LEU A 67 16.83 -21.29 12.03
C LEU A 67 15.98 -21.71 10.82
N GLU A 68 15.39 -22.91 10.88
CA GLU A 68 14.52 -23.38 9.82
C GLU A 68 13.21 -22.58 9.72
N GLU A 69 12.57 -22.29 10.87
CA GLU A 69 11.38 -21.44 10.93
C GLU A 69 11.69 -20.02 10.42
N LEU A 70 12.85 -19.45 10.79
CA LEU A 70 13.27 -18.12 10.34
C LEU A 70 13.47 -18.04 8.82
N ARG A 71 13.97 -19.08 8.18
CA ARG A 71 14.11 -19.13 6.71
C ARG A 71 12.77 -19.07 5.98
N ARG A 72 11.68 -19.43 6.66
CA ARG A 72 10.32 -19.43 6.11
C ARG A 72 9.56 -18.15 6.42
N ILE A 73 10.06 -17.29 7.32
CA ILE A 73 9.41 -16.03 7.71
C ILE A 73 10.14 -14.86 7.07
N GLU A 74 9.43 -14.11 6.26
CA GLU A 74 9.89 -12.85 5.70
C GLU A 74 9.24 -11.69 6.46
N VAL A 75 10.06 -10.83 7.06
CA VAL A 75 9.58 -9.63 7.78
C VAL A 75 10.05 -8.40 7.02
N ILE A 76 9.12 -7.59 6.53
CA ILE A 76 9.43 -6.43 5.70
C ILE A 76 8.37 -5.34 5.92
N HIS A 77 8.72 -4.06 5.83
CA HIS A 77 7.70 -3.02 5.79
C HIS A 77 7.04 -2.95 4.42
N LEU A 78 5.77 -2.55 4.39
CA LEU A 78 4.91 -2.70 3.23
C LEU A 78 5.45 -2.00 1.98
N ASP A 79 5.96 -0.77 2.11
CA ASP A 79 6.50 0.00 0.99
C ASP A 79 7.72 -0.68 0.34
N ALA A 80 8.62 -1.26 1.16
CA ALA A 80 9.76 -2.00 0.63
C ALA A 80 9.32 -3.28 -0.09
N TRP A 81 8.30 -3.96 0.42
CA TRP A 81 7.73 -5.13 -0.24
C TRP A 81 7.12 -4.76 -1.59
N VAL A 82 6.34 -3.68 -1.65
CA VAL A 82 5.74 -3.16 -2.89
C VAL A 82 6.83 -2.82 -3.92
N ASN A 83 7.87 -2.10 -3.49
CA ASN A 83 9.00 -1.73 -4.36
C ASN A 83 9.71 -2.98 -4.92
N GLN A 84 10.01 -3.95 -4.06
CA GLN A 84 10.63 -5.21 -4.48
C GLN A 84 9.74 -5.98 -5.45
N PHE A 85 8.45 -6.11 -5.14
CA PHE A 85 7.49 -6.83 -5.98
C PHE A 85 7.34 -6.20 -7.37
N LEU A 86 7.25 -4.87 -7.46
CA LEU A 86 7.17 -4.16 -8.73
C LEU A 86 8.45 -4.34 -9.55
N ARG A 87 9.63 -4.24 -8.95
CA ARG A 87 10.91 -4.49 -9.63
C ARG A 87 11.01 -5.91 -10.17
N GLU A 88 10.66 -6.91 -9.35
CA GLU A 88 10.63 -8.33 -9.78
C GLU A 88 9.62 -8.57 -10.90
N SER A 89 8.60 -7.71 -11.02
CA SER A 89 7.58 -7.74 -12.07
C SER A 89 7.95 -6.94 -13.32
N GLY A 90 9.17 -6.39 -13.38
CA GLY A 90 9.67 -5.66 -14.56
C GLY A 90 9.36 -4.16 -14.57
N PHE A 91 8.91 -3.58 -13.47
CA PHE A 91 8.68 -2.13 -13.35
C PHE A 91 10.01 -1.40 -13.15
N SER A 92 10.30 -0.43 -14.03
CA SER A 92 11.50 0.40 -13.96
C SER A 92 11.33 1.67 -13.11
N ALA A 93 10.09 2.09 -12.85
CA ALA A 93 9.80 3.32 -12.12
C ALA A 93 10.23 3.21 -10.64
N GLN A 94 10.82 4.29 -10.11
CA GLN A 94 11.16 4.39 -8.70
C GLN A 94 9.97 4.86 -7.87
N ILE A 95 9.88 4.41 -6.62
CA ILE A 95 8.90 4.96 -5.67
C ILE A 95 9.45 6.26 -5.10
N GLY A 96 8.73 7.35 -5.34
CA GLY A 96 8.98 8.65 -4.74
C GLY A 96 8.21 8.82 -3.44
N TYR A 97 8.82 9.53 -2.49
CA TYR A 97 8.22 9.93 -1.23
C TYR A 97 8.01 11.44 -1.21
N ASP A 98 7.57 12.00 -0.10
CA ASP A 98 7.11 13.38 0.03
C ASP A 98 8.09 14.43 -0.54
N ASP A 99 9.40 14.22 -0.37
CA ASP A 99 10.45 15.10 -0.88
C ASP A 99 10.47 15.22 -2.41
N VAL A 100 10.04 14.17 -3.11
CA VAL A 100 9.95 14.11 -4.57
C VAL A 100 8.54 14.33 -5.07
N ILE A 101 7.54 13.80 -4.36
CA ILE A 101 6.13 13.80 -4.78
C ILE A 101 5.48 15.18 -4.59
N ASN A 102 5.78 15.89 -3.49
CA ASN A 102 5.18 17.21 -3.24
C ASN A 102 5.52 18.23 -4.34
N PRO A 103 6.76 18.37 -4.82
CA PRO A 103 7.08 19.25 -5.95
C PRO A 103 6.35 18.87 -7.25
N LEU A 104 6.09 17.57 -7.49
CA LEU A 104 5.32 17.15 -8.67
C LEU A 104 3.85 17.57 -8.57
N TRP A 105 3.25 17.50 -7.38
CA TRP A 105 1.90 18.01 -7.15
C TRP A 105 1.81 19.52 -7.35
N GLU A 106 2.74 20.30 -6.78
CA GLU A 106 2.80 21.75 -6.97
C GLU A 106 2.88 22.10 -8.46
N LYS A 107 3.79 21.45 -9.19
CA LYS A 107 3.96 21.64 -10.63
C LYS A 107 2.70 21.25 -11.41
N ALA A 108 2.03 20.17 -11.04
CA ALA A 108 0.81 19.71 -11.68
C ALA A 108 -0.33 20.72 -11.51
N VAL A 109 -0.49 21.29 -10.32
CA VAL A 109 -1.49 22.33 -10.02
C VAL A 109 -1.21 23.59 -10.83
N LEU A 110 0.03 24.09 -10.79
CA LEU A 110 0.43 25.29 -11.55
C LEU A 110 0.21 25.13 -13.05
N SER A 111 0.60 23.97 -13.59
CA SER A 111 0.49 23.71 -15.03
C SER A 111 -0.96 23.48 -15.50
N ALA A 112 -1.88 23.16 -14.61
CA ALA A 112 -3.28 22.94 -14.96
C ALA A 112 -4.02 24.24 -15.33
N ASN A 113 -3.50 25.39 -14.90
CA ASN A 113 -4.08 26.71 -15.14
C ASN A 113 -5.61 26.73 -14.89
N ILE A 114 -6.02 26.29 -13.71
CA ILE A 114 -7.40 26.20 -13.28
C ILE A 114 -7.71 27.26 -12.21
N ASP A 115 -8.94 27.73 -12.22
CA ASP A 115 -9.44 28.68 -11.23
C ASP A 115 -10.31 27.94 -10.19
N LEU A 116 -9.64 27.25 -9.25
CA LEU A 116 -10.27 26.61 -8.09
C LEU A 116 -9.52 27.02 -6.82
N PRO A 117 -10.22 27.42 -5.76
CA PRO A 117 -9.61 27.92 -4.53
C PRO A 117 -9.18 26.78 -3.60
N PHE A 118 -8.39 25.83 -4.14
CA PHE A 118 -7.93 24.68 -3.37
C PHE A 118 -6.42 24.64 -3.29
N GLU A 119 -5.93 24.34 -2.09
CA GLU A 119 -4.52 24.06 -1.84
C GLU A 119 -4.06 22.75 -2.51
N THR A 120 -2.78 22.62 -2.75
CA THR A 120 -2.18 21.42 -3.37
C THR A 120 -2.57 20.11 -2.64
N SER A 121 -2.60 20.16 -1.31
CA SER A 121 -3.02 19.03 -0.44
C SER A 121 -4.44 18.52 -0.73
N PHE A 122 -5.34 19.39 -1.18
CA PHE A 122 -6.69 18.96 -1.58
C PHE A 122 -6.65 18.01 -2.77
N TYR A 123 -5.84 18.30 -3.79
CA TYR A 123 -5.73 17.46 -5.00
C TYR A 123 -5.07 16.14 -4.69
N GLU A 124 -4.03 16.13 -3.86
CA GLU A 124 -3.39 14.91 -3.38
C GLU A 124 -4.36 14.01 -2.60
N GLU A 125 -5.09 14.57 -1.64
CA GLU A 125 -6.10 13.81 -0.91
C GLU A 125 -7.23 13.31 -1.80
N GLU A 126 -7.67 14.10 -2.75
CA GLU A 126 -8.72 13.71 -3.69
C GLU A 126 -8.25 12.60 -4.62
N TRP A 127 -6.98 12.64 -5.08
CA TRP A 127 -6.34 11.57 -5.82
C TRP A 127 -6.31 10.27 -5.02
N ASN A 128 -5.78 10.32 -3.80
CA ASN A 128 -5.60 9.14 -2.96
C ASN A 128 -6.93 8.54 -2.49
N ARG A 129 -7.86 9.37 -2.02
CA ARG A 129 -9.11 8.91 -1.40
C ARG A 129 -10.22 8.63 -2.39
N ILE A 130 -10.20 9.22 -3.58
CA ILE A 130 -11.25 9.08 -4.57
C ILE A 130 -10.74 8.37 -5.81
N ALA A 131 -9.73 8.91 -6.49
CA ALA A 131 -9.27 8.35 -7.76
C ALA A 131 -8.63 6.95 -7.56
N ILE A 132 -7.64 6.82 -6.70
CA ILE A 132 -6.96 5.54 -6.41
C ILE A 132 -7.90 4.57 -5.69
N ALA A 133 -8.52 5.00 -4.59
CA ALA A 133 -9.33 4.11 -3.74
C ALA A 133 -10.54 3.49 -4.46
N GLN A 134 -11.09 4.17 -5.47
CA GLN A 134 -12.24 3.69 -6.26
C GLN A 134 -11.87 3.26 -7.69
N GLU A 135 -10.56 3.17 -7.99
CA GLU A 135 -10.07 2.83 -9.34
C GLU A 135 -10.60 3.77 -10.43
N ALA A 136 -10.85 5.02 -10.06
CA ALA A 136 -11.41 6.05 -10.92
C ALA A 136 -10.29 6.82 -11.66
N LEU A 137 -9.45 6.08 -12.40
CA LEU A 137 -8.24 6.56 -13.06
C LEU A 137 -8.45 7.05 -14.48
N THR A 138 -9.69 7.40 -14.84
CA THR A 138 -10.05 8.10 -16.07
C THR A 138 -11.03 9.21 -15.75
N LEU A 139 -11.09 10.26 -16.59
CA LEU A 139 -12.02 11.37 -16.40
C LEU A 139 -13.47 10.88 -16.23
N GLU A 140 -13.89 9.94 -17.05
CA GLU A 140 -15.25 9.41 -17.01
C GLU A 140 -15.56 8.72 -15.67
N LYS A 141 -14.67 7.87 -15.20
CA LYS A 141 -14.81 7.19 -13.90
C LYS A 141 -14.74 8.18 -12.75
N TYR A 142 -13.80 9.12 -12.77
CA TYR A 142 -13.64 10.11 -11.70
C TYR A 142 -14.87 11.03 -11.57
N VAL A 143 -15.45 11.48 -12.69
CA VAL A 143 -16.66 12.32 -12.66
C VAL A 143 -17.85 11.58 -12.05
N ARG A 144 -17.91 10.26 -12.15
CA ARG A 144 -18.96 9.41 -11.55
C ARG A 144 -18.64 8.90 -10.15
N ALA A 145 -17.38 9.02 -9.69
CA ALA A 145 -16.94 8.51 -8.40
C ALA A 145 -17.70 9.14 -7.23
N THR A 146 -17.98 8.35 -6.20
CA THR A 146 -18.62 8.83 -4.98
C THR A 146 -17.60 9.58 -4.12
N ARG A 147 -18.03 10.66 -3.45
CA ARG A 147 -17.15 11.50 -2.62
C ARG A 147 -17.63 11.55 -1.17
N ASN A 148 -17.99 10.40 -0.62
CA ASN A 148 -18.43 10.28 0.77
C ASN A 148 -17.29 10.69 1.72
N GLY A 149 -17.61 11.50 2.72
CA GLY A 149 -16.65 11.99 3.72
C GLY A 149 -15.72 13.12 3.24
N ARG A 150 -15.88 13.63 1.99
CA ARG A 150 -15.19 14.83 1.51
C ARG A 150 -16.06 16.06 1.78
N GLY A 151 -15.63 16.97 2.65
CA GLY A 151 -16.40 18.14 3.09
C GLY A 151 -16.77 19.11 1.95
N THR A 152 -15.96 19.17 0.90
CA THR A 152 -16.15 20.10 -0.23
C THR A 152 -16.94 19.44 -1.35
N ARG A 153 -18.04 20.08 -1.78
CA ARG A 153 -18.80 19.63 -2.94
C ARG A 153 -18.10 20.02 -4.24
N LEU A 154 -17.96 19.06 -5.16
CA LEU A 154 -17.51 19.29 -6.52
C LEU A 154 -18.64 18.92 -7.49
N ASP A 155 -19.13 19.91 -8.23
CA ASP A 155 -19.99 19.66 -9.39
C ASP A 155 -19.18 19.06 -10.55
N ARG A 156 -19.86 18.69 -11.64
CA ARG A 156 -19.22 18.08 -12.80
C ARG A 156 -18.13 18.97 -13.41
N LYS A 157 -18.38 20.30 -13.51
CA LYS A 157 -17.42 21.26 -14.08
C LYS A 157 -16.14 21.36 -13.26
N LYS A 158 -16.28 21.47 -11.94
CA LYS A 158 -15.13 21.45 -11.00
C LYS A 158 -14.35 20.13 -11.05
N ARG A 159 -15.04 18.99 -11.13
CA ARG A 159 -14.37 17.70 -11.29
C ARG A 159 -13.55 17.61 -12.58
N MET A 160 -14.04 18.16 -13.68
CA MET A 160 -13.28 18.23 -14.92
C MET A 160 -12.02 19.11 -14.77
N GLN A 161 -12.08 20.19 -14.00
CA GLN A 161 -10.91 21.01 -13.70
C GLN A 161 -9.92 20.26 -12.79
N VAL A 162 -10.39 19.63 -11.74
CA VAL A 162 -9.55 18.79 -10.87
C VAL A 162 -8.85 17.68 -11.68
N TRP A 163 -9.56 17.08 -12.63
CA TRP A 163 -9.00 16.06 -13.50
C TRP A 163 -7.80 16.52 -14.32
N LYS A 164 -7.77 17.79 -14.75
CA LYS A 164 -6.59 18.34 -15.46
C LYS A 164 -5.34 18.31 -14.58
N VAL A 165 -5.48 18.56 -13.28
CA VAL A 165 -4.37 18.43 -12.33
C VAL A 165 -3.91 16.98 -12.27
N PHE A 166 -4.83 16.02 -12.22
CA PHE A 166 -4.51 14.60 -12.19
C PHE A 166 -3.79 14.12 -13.46
N GLU A 167 -4.23 14.59 -14.64
CA GLU A 167 -3.55 14.31 -15.91
C GLU A 167 -2.12 14.84 -15.91
N ASN A 168 -1.93 16.10 -15.47
CA ASN A 168 -0.59 16.68 -15.35
C ASN A 168 0.28 15.89 -14.38
N TYR A 169 -0.26 15.53 -13.21
CA TYR A 169 0.46 14.73 -12.22
C TYR A 169 0.87 13.36 -12.75
N GLN A 170 -0.04 12.65 -13.41
CA GLN A 170 0.27 11.35 -14.04
C GLN A 170 1.35 11.48 -15.12
N ASN A 171 1.30 12.53 -15.95
CA ASN A 171 2.31 12.79 -16.96
C ASN A 171 3.67 13.07 -16.34
N LEU A 172 3.73 13.91 -15.29
CA LEU A 172 4.96 14.22 -14.57
C LEU A 172 5.56 12.96 -13.91
N MET A 173 4.74 12.12 -13.28
CA MET A 173 5.22 10.84 -12.75
C MET A 173 5.81 9.94 -13.85
N LYS A 174 5.15 9.88 -15.01
CA LYS A 174 5.60 9.08 -16.14
C LYS A 174 6.92 9.62 -16.72
N GLU A 175 7.01 10.93 -16.96
CA GLU A 175 8.21 11.59 -17.50
C GLU A 175 9.42 11.40 -16.59
N ASN A 176 9.24 11.48 -15.28
CA ASN A 176 10.29 11.30 -14.29
C ASN A 176 10.55 9.84 -13.92
N GLN A 177 9.81 8.89 -14.50
CA GLN A 177 9.87 7.47 -14.13
C GLN A 177 9.66 7.20 -12.63
N ILE A 178 8.75 7.93 -12.01
CA ILE A 178 8.43 7.87 -10.59
C ILE A 178 7.00 7.38 -10.41
N ARG A 179 6.72 6.74 -9.28
CA ARG A 179 5.39 6.45 -8.76
C ARG A 179 5.31 6.91 -7.31
N ASP A 180 4.20 7.52 -6.92
CA ASP A 180 3.89 7.65 -5.50
C ASP A 180 3.53 6.28 -4.91
N ILE A 181 3.64 6.16 -3.58
CA ILE A 181 3.43 4.89 -2.90
C ILE A 181 2.00 4.33 -3.07
N ASN A 182 0.97 5.20 -3.12
CA ASN A 182 -0.42 4.76 -3.26
C ASN A 182 -0.68 4.22 -4.67
N THR A 183 -0.16 4.89 -5.70
CA THR A 183 -0.18 4.40 -7.08
C THR A 183 0.58 3.07 -7.21
N ALA A 184 1.76 2.95 -6.59
CA ALA A 184 2.55 1.73 -6.58
C ALA A 184 1.81 0.56 -5.89
N MET A 185 1.13 0.79 -4.77
CA MET A 185 0.29 -0.19 -4.10
C MET A 185 -0.89 -0.64 -4.96
N TYR A 186 -1.54 0.31 -5.64
CA TYR A 186 -2.61 0.01 -6.58
C TYR A 186 -2.12 -0.86 -7.75
N GLU A 187 -1.02 -0.47 -8.41
CA GLU A 187 -0.42 -1.22 -9.51
C GLU A 187 -0.02 -2.64 -9.05
N SER A 188 0.57 -2.78 -7.87
CA SER A 188 0.91 -4.08 -7.27
C SER A 188 -0.33 -4.96 -7.05
N THR A 189 -1.42 -4.38 -6.56
CA THR A 189 -2.69 -5.09 -6.37
C THR A 189 -3.25 -5.61 -7.69
N LYS A 190 -3.20 -4.80 -8.75
CA LYS A 190 -3.65 -5.20 -10.10
C LYS A 190 -2.80 -6.32 -10.67
N LEU A 191 -1.48 -6.25 -10.50
CA LEU A 191 -0.58 -7.32 -10.92
C LEU A 191 -0.84 -8.63 -10.18
N LEU A 192 -1.04 -8.58 -8.87
CA LEU A 192 -1.37 -9.76 -8.08
C LEU A 192 -2.69 -10.42 -8.54
N GLN A 193 -3.69 -9.61 -8.88
CA GLN A 193 -4.97 -10.09 -9.40
C GLN A 193 -4.86 -10.70 -10.81
N SER A 194 -4.01 -10.14 -11.69
CA SER A 194 -3.91 -10.54 -13.09
C SER A 194 -3.08 -11.81 -13.31
N VAL A 195 -2.12 -12.10 -12.43
CA VAL A 195 -1.09 -13.11 -12.72
C VAL A 195 -1.52 -14.53 -12.34
N GLY A 196 -2.67 -14.76 -11.72
CA GLY A 196 -3.12 -16.14 -11.36
C GLY A 196 -2.04 -17.00 -10.67
N ARG A 197 -0.97 -16.39 -10.15
CA ARG A 197 0.16 -17.08 -9.55
C ARG A 197 -0.28 -17.77 -8.27
N LYS A 198 0.18 -19.01 -8.07
CA LYS A 198 0.10 -19.65 -6.75
C LYS A 198 0.67 -18.67 -5.71
N PRO A 199 -0.03 -18.44 -4.59
CA PRO A 199 0.46 -17.53 -3.58
C PRO A 199 1.85 -17.94 -3.12
N ARG A 200 2.81 -16.99 -3.19
CA ARG A 200 4.18 -17.19 -2.68
C ARG A 200 4.18 -17.34 -1.15
N TYR A 201 3.14 -16.83 -0.53
CA TYR A 201 2.95 -16.83 0.92
C TYR A 201 1.74 -17.67 1.31
N ALA A 202 1.85 -18.34 2.45
CA ALA A 202 0.79 -19.14 3.07
C ALA A 202 -0.09 -18.30 3.99
#